data_671b7ba0b46fd2079790e469719e5626
#
_entry.id   671b7ba0b46fd2079790e469719e5626
#
_cell.length_a   1.000
_cell.length_b   1.000
_cell.length_c   1.000
_cell.angle_alpha   90.00
_cell.angle_beta   90.00
_cell.angle_gamma   90.00
#
_symmetry.space_group_name_H-M   'P 1'
#
loop_
_entity.id
_entity.type
_entity.pdbx_description
1 polymer ?
#
loop_
_entity_poly.entity_id
_entity_poly.type
_entity_poly.pdbx_seq_one_letter_code
_entity_poly.pdbx_strand_id
1 'polypeptide(L)'
;IETLRVMVSKGVYVAAHRSAFPGSLSGEDTRELAQRLGELLKGKKHCRNSDAISLDRLFFEAAASPEQKADTFAYLLDNPSLVIGKVPGSGMGVAQVQAEALKTVLPQLHDRPSLITLFEAGQILGCTAAVVTSLRRLGYLKQARYAGRVRILEVSVRQFGSSYESVASICRRIGVSTMNSYKRNDFSKLKHVKARAQGHSYTLFIGRSSVTAAEKMLARKIP
;
A
#
# COMPACT_ATOMS: atom_id res chain seq x y z
N ILE A 1 1.22 4.53 -23.82
CA ILE A 1 1.25 4.33 -25.30
C ILE A 1 1.22 2.82 -25.60
N GLU A 2 2.06 2.01 -24.99
CA GLU A 2 2.17 0.57 -25.28
C GLU A 2 0.86 -0.19 -24.96
N THR A 3 0.23 0.07 -23.82
CA THR A 3 -1.06 -0.50 -23.45
C THR A 3 -2.15 -0.17 -24.49
N LEU A 4 -2.17 1.05 -25.03
CA LEU A 4 -3.11 1.44 -26.08
C LEU A 4 -2.88 0.68 -27.37
N ARG A 5 -1.63 0.46 -27.79
CA ARG A 5 -1.30 -0.37 -28.95
C ARG A 5 -1.79 -1.81 -28.78
N VAL A 6 -1.62 -2.37 -27.59
CA VAL A 6 -2.13 -3.72 -27.28
C VAL A 6 -3.65 -3.77 -27.33
N MET A 7 -4.36 -2.76 -26.83
CA MET A 7 -5.82 -2.70 -26.91
C MET A 7 -6.31 -2.73 -28.35
N VAL A 8 -5.65 -2.00 -29.25
CA VAL A 8 -5.97 -2.03 -30.69
C VAL A 8 -5.64 -3.37 -31.32
N SER A 9 -4.46 -3.94 -31.04
CA SER A 9 -4.05 -5.23 -31.60
C SER A 9 -4.94 -6.40 -31.16
N LYS A 10 -5.53 -6.33 -29.97
CA LYS A 10 -6.49 -7.33 -29.46
C LYS A 10 -7.94 -7.09 -29.86
N GLY A 11 -8.21 -6.05 -30.66
CA GLY A 11 -9.58 -5.71 -31.06
C GLY A 11 -10.48 -5.17 -29.94
N VAL A 12 -9.91 -4.88 -28.76
CA VAL A 12 -10.63 -4.22 -27.65
C VAL A 12 -11.08 -2.82 -28.04
N TYR A 13 -10.30 -2.22 -28.94
CA TYR A 13 -10.62 -0.95 -29.57
C TYR A 13 -10.30 -1.04 -31.06
N VAL A 14 -11.27 -0.72 -31.90
CA VAL A 14 -11.09 -0.68 -33.36
C VAL A 14 -10.71 0.75 -33.75
N ALA A 15 -9.46 0.92 -34.20
CA ALA A 15 -9.01 2.20 -34.71
C ALA A 15 -9.79 2.57 -35.99
N ALA A 16 -10.48 3.69 -35.96
CA ALA A 16 -11.26 4.20 -37.10
C ALA A 16 -10.36 4.83 -38.17
N HIS A 17 -9.19 5.32 -37.75
CA HIS A 17 -8.29 6.06 -38.62
C HIS A 17 -6.95 5.35 -38.77
N ARG A 18 -6.52 5.12 -40.00
CA ARG A 18 -5.19 4.59 -40.31
C ARG A 18 -4.14 5.69 -40.11
N SER A 19 -3.19 5.47 -39.23
CA SER A 19 -2.02 6.32 -39.10
C SER A 19 -1.04 6.11 -40.27
N ALA A 20 -0.27 7.14 -40.59
CA ALA A 20 0.79 7.07 -41.61
C ALA A 20 1.90 6.06 -41.28
N PHE A 21 2.00 5.59 -40.04
CA PHE A 21 3.00 4.64 -39.59
C PHE A 21 2.32 3.35 -39.10
N PRO A 22 2.72 2.18 -39.63
CA PRO A 22 2.19 0.89 -39.19
C PRO A 22 2.35 0.72 -37.67
N GLY A 23 1.26 0.37 -36.98
CA GLY A 23 1.26 0.15 -35.53
C GLY A 23 1.22 1.42 -34.67
N SER A 24 1.06 2.62 -35.25
CA SER A 24 0.78 3.84 -34.49
C SER A 24 -0.72 4.15 -34.47
N LEU A 25 -1.18 4.71 -33.35
CA LEU A 25 -2.55 5.21 -33.21
C LEU A 25 -2.63 6.64 -33.74
N SER A 26 -3.72 6.99 -34.41
CA SER A 26 -3.99 8.38 -34.75
C SER A 26 -4.29 9.20 -33.49
N GLY A 27 -4.13 10.53 -33.59
CA GLY A 27 -4.51 11.40 -32.47
C GLY A 27 -6.01 11.37 -32.17
N GLU A 28 -6.84 11.04 -33.15
CA GLU A 28 -8.31 10.93 -33.02
C GLU A 28 -8.67 9.63 -32.29
N ASP A 29 -8.12 8.49 -32.70
CA ASP A 29 -8.30 7.21 -32.00
C ASP A 29 -7.91 7.30 -30.54
N THR A 30 -6.81 7.98 -30.24
CA THR A 30 -6.34 8.18 -28.87
C THR A 30 -7.32 9.03 -28.06
N ARG A 31 -7.91 10.08 -28.66
CA ARG A 31 -8.91 10.91 -27.98
C ARG A 31 -10.20 10.16 -27.74
N GLU A 32 -10.70 9.42 -28.74
CA GLU A 32 -11.93 8.63 -28.59
C GLU A 32 -11.79 7.58 -27.48
N LEU A 33 -10.68 6.85 -27.45
CA LEU A 33 -10.42 5.89 -26.39
C LEU A 33 -10.30 6.58 -25.02
N ALA A 34 -9.61 7.72 -24.95
CA ALA A 34 -9.53 8.51 -23.74
C ALA A 34 -10.89 9.01 -23.28
N GLN A 35 -11.78 9.38 -24.20
CA GLN A 35 -13.14 9.80 -23.88
C GLN A 35 -13.95 8.62 -23.31
N ARG A 36 -13.96 7.46 -23.98
CA ARG A 36 -14.65 6.26 -23.50
C ARG A 36 -14.19 5.83 -22.11
N LEU A 37 -12.87 5.82 -21.89
CA LEU A 37 -12.29 5.52 -20.58
C LEU A 37 -12.62 6.62 -19.55
N GLY A 38 -12.71 7.88 -20.00
CA GLY A 38 -13.11 9.02 -19.16
C GLY A 38 -14.56 8.92 -18.67
N GLU A 39 -15.44 8.34 -19.47
CA GLU A 39 -16.85 8.11 -19.11
C GLU A 39 -16.99 7.17 -17.91
N LEU A 40 -16.08 6.19 -17.76
CA LEU A 40 -16.04 5.32 -16.58
C LEU A 40 -15.83 6.12 -15.27
N LEU A 41 -15.15 7.27 -15.36
CA LEU A 41 -14.84 8.13 -14.22
C LEU A 41 -15.86 9.26 -14.02
N LYS A 42 -16.81 9.43 -14.95
CA LYS A 42 -17.79 10.51 -14.92
C LYS A 42 -18.66 10.40 -13.67
N GLY A 43 -18.71 11.48 -12.89
CA GLY A 43 -19.50 11.53 -11.65
C GLY A 43 -18.89 10.74 -10.47
N LYS A 44 -17.82 9.98 -10.67
CA LYS A 44 -17.18 9.24 -9.59
C LYS A 44 -16.42 10.18 -8.65
N LYS A 45 -16.57 9.97 -7.33
CA LYS A 45 -15.86 10.67 -6.27
C LYS A 45 -14.80 9.74 -5.66
N HIS A 46 -13.92 10.31 -4.84
CA HIS A 46 -12.95 9.50 -4.10
C HIS A 46 -13.69 8.53 -3.14
N CYS A 47 -13.50 7.25 -3.36
CA CYS A 47 -14.01 6.21 -2.47
C CYS A 47 -13.04 6.05 -1.30
N ARG A 48 -13.56 6.21 -0.07
CA ARG A 48 -12.78 6.05 1.18
C ARG A 48 -12.84 4.64 1.76
N ASN A 49 -13.44 3.69 1.03
CA ASN A 49 -13.45 2.30 1.46
C ASN A 49 -12.00 1.77 1.52
N SER A 50 -11.65 1.04 2.57
CA SER A 50 -10.34 0.41 2.76
C SER A 50 -9.96 -0.54 1.63
N ASP A 51 -10.96 -1.15 0.99
CA ASP A 51 -10.78 -2.15 -0.06
C ASP A 51 -10.69 -1.52 -1.47
N ALA A 52 -10.92 -0.21 -1.56
CA ALA A 52 -10.80 0.53 -2.81
C ALA A 52 -9.33 0.82 -3.14
N ILE A 53 -8.87 0.31 -4.27
CA ILE A 53 -7.50 0.50 -4.76
C ILE A 53 -7.51 1.20 -6.12
N SER A 54 -6.57 2.11 -6.37
CA SER A 54 -6.41 2.71 -7.69
C SER A 54 -5.80 1.70 -8.67
N LEU A 55 -6.19 1.78 -9.95
CA LEU A 55 -5.66 0.90 -10.99
C LEU A 55 -4.14 1.00 -11.13
N ASP A 56 -3.55 2.19 -11.00
CA ASP A 56 -2.10 2.35 -11.01
C ASP A 56 -1.43 1.53 -9.92
N ARG A 57 -1.98 1.57 -8.71
CA ARG A 57 -1.48 0.78 -7.59
C ARG A 57 -1.69 -0.71 -7.84
N LEU A 58 -2.87 -1.09 -8.31
CA LEU A 58 -3.21 -2.48 -8.60
C LEU A 58 -2.29 -3.07 -9.69
N PHE A 59 -2.13 -2.37 -10.81
CA PHE A 59 -1.23 -2.80 -11.90
C PHE A 59 0.21 -2.92 -11.46
N PHE A 60 0.59 -2.11 -10.52
CA PHE A 60 1.90 -2.21 -9.94
C PHE A 60 2.03 -3.41 -9.01
N GLU A 61 1.11 -3.59 -8.08
CA GLU A 61 1.12 -4.73 -7.16
C GLU A 61 1.05 -6.05 -7.93
N ALA A 62 0.31 -6.09 -9.03
CA ALA A 62 0.24 -7.22 -9.95
C ALA A 62 1.43 -7.34 -10.90
N ALA A 63 2.34 -6.36 -11.00
CA ALA A 63 3.32 -6.19 -12.08
C ALA A 63 2.71 -6.44 -13.47
N ALA A 64 1.52 -5.89 -13.68
CA ALA A 64 0.74 -6.15 -14.87
C ALA A 64 1.49 -5.76 -16.13
N SER A 65 1.58 -6.67 -17.10
CA SER A 65 2.11 -6.40 -18.43
C SER A 65 1.20 -5.43 -19.21
N PRO A 66 1.68 -4.79 -20.28
CA PRO A 66 0.81 -3.98 -21.15
C PRO A 66 -0.45 -4.72 -21.62
N GLU A 67 -0.34 -6.02 -21.92
CA GLU A 67 -1.44 -6.88 -22.34
C GLU A 67 -2.48 -7.04 -21.22
N GLN A 68 -2.02 -7.32 -20.00
CA GLN A 68 -2.90 -7.47 -18.85
C GLN A 68 -3.60 -6.17 -18.46
N LYS A 69 -2.93 -5.02 -18.63
CA LYS A 69 -3.56 -3.71 -18.47
C LYS A 69 -4.64 -3.49 -19.51
N ALA A 70 -4.37 -3.87 -20.78
CA ALA A 70 -5.35 -3.78 -21.86
C ALA A 70 -6.58 -4.67 -21.57
N ASP A 71 -6.37 -5.91 -21.15
CA ASP A 71 -7.44 -6.84 -20.79
C ASP A 71 -8.27 -6.32 -19.60
N THR A 72 -7.59 -5.72 -18.61
CA THR A 72 -8.28 -5.09 -17.48
C THR A 72 -9.14 -3.91 -17.91
N PHE A 73 -8.64 -3.06 -18.80
CA PHE A 73 -9.44 -1.94 -19.34
C PHE A 73 -10.63 -2.44 -20.16
N ALA A 74 -10.45 -3.47 -21.00
CA ALA A 74 -11.55 -4.10 -21.71
C ALA A 74 -12.63 -4.60 -20.75
N TYR A 75 -12.20 -5.35 -19.73
CA TYR A 75 -13.10 -5.88 -18.73
C TYR A 75 -13.86 -4.79 -17.96
N LEU A 76 -13.22 -3.65 -17.66
CA LEU A 76 -13.88 -2.52 -17.00
C LEU A 76 -14.83 -1.76 -17.94
N LEU A 77 -14.56 -1.70 -19.24
CA LEU A 77 -15.50 -1.12 -20.23
C LEU A 77 -16.78 -1.96 -20.32
N ASP A 78 -16.66 -3.28 -20.24
CA ASP A 78 -17.80 -4.20 -20.24
C ASP A 78 -18.52 -4.24 -18.86
N ASN A 79 -17.80 -3.88 -17.79
CA ASN A 79 -18.30 -3.91 -16.40
C ASN A 79 -18.09 -2.57 -15.69
N PRO A 80 -18.73 -1.46 -16.12
CA PRO A 80 -18.45 -0.10 -15.59
C PRO A 80 -18.82 0.07 -14.11
N SER A 81 -19.66 -0.78 -13.55
CA SER A 81 -20.02 -0.80 -12.13
C SER A 81 -18.86 -1.15 -11.22
N LEU A 82 -17.83 -1.84 -11.72
CA LEU A 82 -16.64 -2.19 -10.96
C LEU A 82 -15.75 -0.97 -10.64
N VAL A 83 -15.91 0.12 -11.39
CA VAL A 83 -15.26 1.40 -11.05
C VAL A 83 -16.09 2.08 -9.97
N ILE A 84 -15.63 1.99 -8.73
CA ILE A 84 -16.37 2.48 -7.54
C ILE A 84 -15.98 3.90 -7.13
N GLY A 85 -14.88 4.44 -7.64
CA GLY A 85 -14.42 5.78 -7.31
C GLY A 85 -13.24 6.25 -8.16
N LYS A 86 -12.65 7.38 -7.77
CA LYS A 86 -11.39 7.88 -8.36
C LYS A 86 -10.54 8.60 -7.32
N VAL A 87 -9.21 8.46 -7.42
CA VAL A 87 -8.26 9.29 -6.67
C VAL A 87 -7.93 10.57 -7.44
N PRO A 88 -7.42 11.62 -6.79
CA PRO A 88 -6.91 12.81 -7.49
C PRO A 88 -5.83 12.45 -8.50
N GLY A 89 -5.89 13.04 -9.69
CA GLY A 89 -4.94 12.78 -10.76
C GLY A 89 -5.59 12.79 -12.14
N SER A 90 -4.86 12.35 -13.14
CA SER A 90 -5.31 12.24 -14.54
C SER A 90 -5.05 10.85 -15.09
N GLY A 91 -5.83 10.49 -16.12
CA GLY A 91 -5.75 9.17 -16.76
C GLY A 91 -6.51 8.07 -16.03
N MET A 92 -6.56 6.88 -16.63
CA MET A 92 -7.33 5.74 -16.08
C MET A 92 -6.74 5.12 -14.84
N GLY A 93 -5.45 5.30 -14.59
CA GLY A 93 -4.80 4.80 -13.39
C GLY A 93 -5.38 5.33 -12.08
N VAL A 94 -6.10 6.47 -12.14
CA VAL A 94 -6.80 7.05 -10.99
C VAL A 94 -8.12 6.35 -10.65
N ALA A 95 -8.68 5.51 -11.53
CA ALA A 95 -9.89 4.75 -11.25
C ALA A 95 -9.70 3.87 -10.02
N GLN A 96 -10.65 3.90 -9.10
CA GLN A 96 -10.68 3.03 -7.94
C GLN A 96 -11.61 1.85 -8.18
N VAL A 97 -11.12 0.67 -7.88
CA VAL A 97 -11.82 -0.61 -8.00
C VAL A 97 -11.62 -1.43 -6.75
N GLN A 98 -12.42 -2.46 -6.55
CA GLN A 98 -12.12 -3.50 -5.56
C GLN A 98 -11.14 -4.50 -6.17
N ALA A 99 -9.99 -4.75 -5.51
CA ALA A 99 -8.96 -5.66 -6.01
C ALA A 99 -9.52 -7.07 -6.28
N GLU A 100 -10.40 -7.56 -5.41
CA GLU A 100 -11.06 -8.86 -5.53
C GLU A 100 -11.81 -9.02 -6.86
N ALA A 101 -12.48 -7.97 -7.33
CA ALA A 101 -13.27 -8.00 -8.56
C ALA A 101 -12.42 -8.19 -9.83
N LEU A 102 -11.11 -7.91 -9.75
CA LEU A 102 -10.19 -8.04 -10.88
C LEU A 102 -9.27 -9.26 -10.81
N LYS A 103 -9.41 -10.12 -9.81
CA LYS A 103 -8.57 -11.33 -9.68
C LYS A 103 -8.71 -12.30 -10.86
N THR A 104 -9.85 -12.33 -11.51
CA THR A 104 -10.08 -13.15 -12.71
C THR A 104 -9.25 -12.67 -13.90
N VAL A 105 -9.05 -11.36 -14.03
CA VAL A 105 -8.29 -10.75 -15.13
C VAL A 105 -6.82 -10.57 -14.77
N LEU A 106 -6.53 -10.46 -13.48
CA LEU A 106 -5.17 -10.30 -12.92
C LEU A 106 -4.91 -11.39 -11.88
N PRO A 107 -4.77 -12.66 -12.27
CA PRO A 107 -4.62 -13.78 -11.34
C PRO A 107 -3.38 -13.68 -10.45
N GLN A 108 -2.33 -12.98 -10.89
CA GLN A 108 -1.13 -12.73 -10.09
C GLN A 108 -1.37 -11.84 -8.85
N LEU A 109 -2.55 -11.22 -8.70
CA LEU A 109 -2.92 -10.53 -7.45
C LEU A 109 -3.01 -11.47 -6.25
N HIS A 110 -3.22 -12.78 -6.49
CA HIS A 110 -3.24 -13.77 -5.42
C HIS A 110 -1.86 -14.01 -4.79
N ASP A 111 -0.78 -13.83 -5.56
CA ASP A 111 0.57 -14.25 -5.17
C ASP A 111 1.48 -13.11 -4.72
N ARG A 112 1.03 -11.85 -4.84
CA ARG A 112 1.87 -10.73 -4.51
C ARG A 112 1.61 -10.18 -3.11
N PRO A 113 2.68 -10.03 -2.32
CA PRO A 113 2.57 -9.38 -1.03
C PRO A 113 2.16 -7.92 -1.19
N SER A 114 1.15 -7.50 -0.44
CA SER A 114 0.70 -6.11 -0.38
C SER A 114 1.84 -5.18 0.02
N LEU A 115 1.98 -4.07 -0.71
CA LEU A 115 2.98 -3.03 -0.48
C LEU A 115 2.32 -1.77 0.08
N ILE A 116 2.72 -1.38 1.26
CA ILE A 116 2.18 -0.21 1.97
C ILE A 116 3.20 0.91 2.10
N THR A 117 2.73 2.12 2.36
CA THR A 117 3.58 3.28 2.63
C THR A 117 4.22 3.19 4.02
N LEU A 118 5.28 3.98 4.26
CA LEU A 118 5.85 4.13 5.60
C LEU A 118 4.82 4.65 6.61
N PHE A 119 3.89 5.48 6.18
CA PHE A 119 2.83 6.03 7.03
C PHE A 119 1.82 4.94 7.43
N GLU A 120 1.29 4.17 6.46
CA GLU A 120 0.38 3.05 6.72
C GLU A 120 1.03 2.00 7.63
N ALA A 121 2.30 1.67 7.39
CA ALA A 121 3.05 0.76 8.28
C ALA A 121 3.15 1.34 9.71
N GLY A 122 3.34 2.65 9.82
CA GLY A 122 3.34 3.36 11.11
C GLY A 122 1.99 3.27 11.82
N GLN A 123 0.89 3.41 11.10
CA GLN A 123 -0.46 3.24 11.67
C GLN A 123 -0.68 1.81 12.19
N ILE A 124 -0.28 0.79 11.44
CA ILE A 124 -0.40 -0.62 11.86
C ILE A 124 0.41 -0.89 13.14
N LEU A 125 1.62 -0.34 13.25
CA LEU A 125 2.52 -0.55 14.39
C LEU A 125 2.29 0.43 15.54
N GLY A 126 1.40 1.42 15.39
CA GLY A 126 1.16 2.48 16.36
C GLY A 126 2.37 3.37 16.59
N CYS A 127 3.15 3.68 15.53
CA CYS A 127 4.36 4.48 15.59
C CYS A 127 4.49 5.44 14.40
N THR A 128 5.50 6.32 14.43
CA THR A 128 5.74 7.28 13.34
C THR A 128 6.47 6.64 12.15
N ALA A 129 6.37 7.25 10.96
CA ALA A 129 7.09 6.83 9.75
C ALA A 129 8.62 6.84 9.95
N ALA A 130 9.16 7.69 10.82
CA ALA A 130 10.58 7.71 11.18
C ALA A 130 11.00 6.42 11.89
N VAL A 131 10.16 5.92 12.81
CA VAL A 131 10.37 4.64 13.51
C VAL A 131 10.31 3.48 12.51
N VAL A 132 9.34 3.47 11.60
CA VAL A 132 9.24 2.47 10.52
C VAL A 132 10.51 2.47 9.66
N THR A 133 11.02 3.65 9.31
CA THR A 133 12.28 3.79 8.57
C THR A 133 13.46 3.19 9.33
N SER A 134 13.50 3.38 10.65
CA SER A 134 14.52 2.79 11.52
C SER A 134 14.39 1.27 11.56
N LEU A 135 13.19 0.73 11.78
CA LEU A 135 12.94 -0.73 11.78
C LEU A 135 13.34 -1.39 10.46
N ARG A 136 13.05 -0.71 9.33
CA ARG A 136 13.49 -1.14 8.01
C ARG A 136 15.02 -1.20 7.90
N ARG A 137 15.73 -0.14 8.34
CA ARG A 137 17.20 -0.09 8.32
C ARG A 137 17.83 -1.16 9.21
N LEU A 138 17.17 -1.51 10.28
CA LEU A 138 17.57 -2.59 11.19
C LEU A 138 17.25 -4.00 10.66
N GLY A 139 16.60 -4.10 9.47
CA GLY A 139 16.28 -5.37 8.82
C GLY A 139 15.01 -6.07 9.32
N TYR A 140 14.26 -5.45 10.25
CA TYR A 140 13.02 -6.03 10.76
C TYR A 140 11.85 -5.96 9.77
N LEU A 141 11.86 -4.97 8.85
CA LEU A 141 10.83 -4.78 7.85
C LEU A 141 11.42 -4.91 6.45
N LYS A 142 10.80 -5.75 5.63
CA LYS A 142 11.17 -5.93 4.22
C LYS A 142 10.61 -4.79 3.38
N GLN A 143 11.38 -4.36 2.40
CA GLN A 143 11.03 -3.25 1.51
C GLN A 143 11.07 -3.65 0.04
N ALA A 144 10.33 -2.91 -0.78
CA ALA A 144 10.47 -2.89 -2.23
C ALA A 144 10.56 -1.43 -2.71
N ARG A 145 11.14 -1.20 -3.89
CA ARG A 145 11.08 0.12 -4.55
C ARG A 145 9.94 0.14 -5.56
N TYR A 146 9.16 1.21 -5.52
CA TYR A 146 8.07 1.46 -6.47
C TYR A 146 8.07 2.89 -6.95
N ALA A 147 8.09 3.10 -8.28
CA ALA A 147 8.10 4.43 -8.90
C ALA A 147 9.10 5.37 -8.19
N GLY A 148 10.32 4.88 -7.91
CA GLY A 148 11.36 5.61 -7.18
C GLY A 148 11.12 5.75 -5.66
N ARG A 149 9.97 5.34 -5.12
CA ARG A 149 9.62 5.46 -3.71
C ARG A 149 9.79 4.14 -2.97
N VAL A 150 10.17 4.23 -1.70
CA VAL A 150 10.25 3.06 -0.82
C VAL A 150 8.85 2.66 -0.37
N ARG A 151 8.55 1.35 -0.47
CA ARG A 151 7.36 0.70 0.05
C ARG A 151 7.75 -0.41 1.00
N ILE A 152 6.88 -0.74 1.94
CA ILE A 152 7.11 -1.81 2.92
C ILE A 152 6.17 -2.97 2.59
N LEU A 153 6.67 -4.20 2.70
CA LEU A 153 5.84 -5.38 2.57
C LEU A 153 4.93 -5.48 3.81
N GLU A 154 3.62 -5.42 3.60
CA GLU A 154 2.63 -5.46 4.69
C GLU A 154 2.77 -6.71 5.55
N VAL A 155 3.04 -7.86 4.95
CA VAL A 155 3.27 -9.11 5.67
C VAL A 155 4.40 -9.00 6.69
N SER A 156 5.49 -8.28 6.35
CA SER A 156 6.60 -8.08 7.29
C SER A 156 6.23 -7.16 8.46
N VAL A 157 5.34 -6.18 8.22
CA VAL A 157 4.82 -5.29 9.26
C VAL A 157 3.93 -6.07 10.22
N ARG A 158 3.02 -6.89 9.70
CA ARG A 158 2.15 -7.75 10.51
C ARG A 158 2.95 -8.80 11.30
N GLN A 159 3.95 -9.43 10.69
CA GLN A 159 4.87 -10.36 11.37
C GLN A 159 5.64 -9.67 12.50
N PHE A 160 6.13 -8.45 12.27
CA PHE A 160 6.77 -7.67 13.32
C PHE A 160 5.78 -7.35 14.44
N GLY A 161 4.60 -6.85 14.13
CA GLY A 161 3.54 -6.52 15.10
C GLY A 161 3.03 -7.73 15.90
N SER A 162 3.03 -8.94 15.29
CA SER A 162 2.73 -10.18 16.03
C SER A 162 3.84 -10.63 16.96
N SER A 163 5.08 -10.24 16.68
CA SER A 163 6.26 -10.64 17.45
C SER A 163 6.69 -9.62 18.52
N TYR A 164 6.35 -8.35 18.32
CA TYR A 164 6.76 -7.24 19.16
C TYR A 164 5.61 -6.28 19.45
N GLU A 165 5.65 -5.63 20.63
CA GLU A 165 4.73 -4.58 21.02
C GLU A 165 5.50 -3.35 21.53
N SER A 166 5.06 -2.13 21.17
CA SER A 166 5.71 -0.92 21.63
C SER A 166 5.48 -0.70 23.14
N VAL A 167 6.50 -0.20 23.84
CA VAL A 167 6.34 0.18 25.27
C VAL A 167 5.23 1.22 25.44
N ALA A 168 5.05 2.11 24.48
CA ALA A 168 3.95 3.08 24.51
C ALA A 168 2.56 2.40 24.49
N SER A 169 2.40 1.33 23.70
CA SER A 169 1.17 0.53 23.69
C SER A 169 0.95 -0.20 25.02
N ILE A 170 1.99 -0.81 25.55
CA ILE A 170 1.95 -1.49 26.86
C ILE A 170 1.55 -0.49 27.97
N CYS A 171 2.22 0.67 28.03
CA CYS A 171 1.93 1.71 29.01
C CYS A 171 0.47 2.18 28.93
N ARG A 172 -0.06 2.39 27.71
CA ARG A 172 -1.45 2.81 27.50
C ARG A 172 -2.44 1.75 28.02
N ARG A 173 -2.14 0.47 27.80
CA ARG A 173 -2.99 -0.64 28.26
C ARG A 173 -3.06 -0.75 29.77
N ILE A 174 -1.93 -0.53 30.48
CA ILE A 174 -1.88 -0.61 31.95
C ILE A 174 -2.09 0.75 32.64
N GLY A 175 -2.43 1.81 31.91
CA GLY A 175 -2.75 3.13 32.47
C GLY A 175 -1.57 3.93 33.02
N VAL A 176 -0.32 3.65 32.59
CA VAL A 176 0.87 4.38 33.07
C VAL A 176 1.41 5.37 32.03
N SER A 177 2.03 6.46 32.50
CA SER A 177 2.63 7.47 31.63
C SER A 177 3.87 6.92 30.92
N THR A 178 3.95 7.10 29.60
CA THR A 178 5.10 6.70 28.79
C THR A 178 6.35 7.53 29.08
N MET A 179 6.15 8.82 29.47
CA MET A 179 7.24 9.80 29.57
C MET A 179 8.31 9.41 30.59
N ASN A 180 7.92 8.78 31.68
CA ASN A 180 8.84 8.35 32.75
C ASN A 180 9.27 6.88 32.63
N SER A 181 8.57 6.10 31.82
CA SER A 181 8.77 4.65 31.73
C SER A 181 10.13 4.26 31.13
N TYR A 182 10.60 5.00 30.13
CA TYR A 182 11.88 4.79 29.48
C TYR A 182 13.09 5.16 30.35
N LYS A 183 12.94 6.16 31.24
CA LYS A 183 14.03 6.63 32.10
C LYS A 183 14.20 5.77 33.35
N ARG A 184 13.13 5.15 33.81
CA ARG A 184 13.06 4.46 35.11
C ARG A 184 13.23 2.94 35.03
N ASN A 185 13.09 2.35 33.86
CA ASN A 185 13.12 0.90 33.71
C ASN A 185 14.27 0.46 32.78
N ASP A 186 15.00 -0.52 33.23
CA ASP A 186 16.02 -1.19 32.43
C ASP A 186 15.41 -2.40 31.70
N PHE A 187 15.15 -2.24 30.43
CA PHE A 187 14.62 -3.30 29.57
C PHE A 187 15.71 -4.15 28.91
N SER A 188 17.00 -3.96 29.27
CA SER A 188 18.13 -4.65 28.64
C SER A 188 18.04 -6.17 28.79
N LYS A 189 17.42 -6.66 29.87
CA LYS A 189 17.21 -8.07 30.15
C LYS A 189 16.04 -8.71 29.39
N LEU A 190 15.22 -7.90 28.70
CA LEU A 190 14.08 -8.39 27.92
C LEU A 190 14.44 -8.43 26.43
N LYS A 191 13.84 -9.36 25.71
CA LYS A 191 13.92 -9.33 24.24
C LYS A 191 13.31 -8.03 23.73
N HIS A 192 14.13 -7.14 23.17
CA HIS A 192 13.67 -5.83 22.74
C HIS A 192 14.32 -5.37 21.43
N VAL A 193 13.66 -4.42 20.76
CA VAL A 193 14.15 -3.69 19.59
C VAL A 193 14.05 -2.20 19.88
N LYS A 194 15.16 -1.50 19.69
CA LYS A 194 15.26 -0.04 19.85
C LYS A 194 15.27 0.62 18.47
N ALA A 195 14.18 1.25 18.07
CA ALA A 195 14.06 1.94 16.80
C ALA A 195 14.14 3.44 16.98
N ARG A 196 15.01 4.11 16.21
CA ARG A 196 15.20 5.56 16.28
C ARG A 196 13.95 6.28 15.76
N ALA A 197 13.47 7.24 16.53
CA ALA A 197 12.45 8.18 16.11
C ALA A 197 13.11 9.46 15.56
N GLN A 198 12.41 10.57 15.58
CA GLN A 198 12.95 11.85 15.12
C GLN A 198 13.90 12.46 16.19
N GLY A 199 15.02 13.05 15.76
CA GLY A 199 16.03 13.61 16.65
C GLY A 199 16.76 12.53 17.45
N HIS A 200 16.94 12.75 18.76
CA HIS A 200 17.59 11.82 19.71
C HIS A 200 16.61 10.85 20.37
N SER A 201 15.31 10.92 20.04
CA SER A 201 14.31 10.03 20.60
C SER A 201 14.31 8.64 19.94
N TYR A 202 13.76 7.65 20.64
CA TYR A 202 13.59 6.30 20.14
C TYR A 202 12.28 5.68 20.65
N THR A 203 11.79 4.70 19.91
CA THR A 203 10.69 3.83 20.33
C THR A 203 11.26 2.46 20.66
N LEU A 204 10.88 1.94 21.82
CA LEU A 204 11.26 0.61 22.26
C LEU A 204 10.11 -0.35 22.01
N PHE A 205 10.42 -1.47 21.41
CA PHE A 205 9.50 -2.59 21.19
C PHE A 205 9.95 -3.78 22.01
N ILE A 206 9.03 -4.39 22.74
CA ILE A 206 9.27 -5.58 23.58
C ILE A 206 8.77 -6.81 22.85
N GLY A 207 9.56 -7.87 22.83
CA GLY A 207 9.11 -9.16 22.30
C GLY A 207 7.89 -9.66 23.03
N ARG A 208 6.90 -10.20 22.32
CA ARG A 208 5.62 -10.66 22.90
C ARG A 208 5.80 -11.63 24.08
N SER A 209 6.82 -12.50 24.01
CA SER A 209 7.16 -13.41 25.11
C SER A 209 7.63 -12.71 26.40
N SER A 210 8.04 -11.44 26.31
CA SER A 210 8.54 -10.64 27.43
C SER A 210 7.59 -9.53 27.88
N VAL A 211 6.40 -9.41 27.24
CA VAL A 211 5.45 -8.33 27.54
C VAL A 211 4.95 -8.37 28.98
N THR A 212 4.59 -9.55 29.49
CA THR A 212 4.11 -9.69 30.88
C THR A 212 5.20 -9.27 31.90
N ALA A 213 6.47 -9.58 31.63
CA ALA A 213 7.58 -9.12 32.47
C ALA A 213 7.73 -7.59 32.41
N ALA A 214 7.59 -6.99 31.20
CA ALA A 214 7.62 -5.54 31.03
C ALA A 214 6.47 -4.86 31.76
N GLU A 215 5.26 -5.39 31.70
CA GLU A 215 4.09 -4.88 32.45
C GLU A 215 4.34 -4.87 33.96
N LYS A 216 4.85 -5.96 34.51
CA LYS A 216 5.21 -6.04 35.94
C LYS A 216 6.29 -5.01 36.33
N MET A 217 7.27 -4.76 35.46
CA MET A 217 8.29 -3.74 35.70
C MET A 217 7.68 -2.33 35.69
N LEU A 218 6.79 -2.06 34.75
CA LEU A 218 6.13 -0.75 34.59
C LEU A 218 5.15 -0.49 35.74
N ALA A 219 4.40 -1.49 36.19
CA ALA A 219 3.40 -1.37 37.26
C ALA A 219 4.03 -1.20 38.67
N ARG A 220 5.21 -1.77 38.93
CA ARG A 220 5.88 -1.71 40.26
C ARG A 220 6.29 -0.31 40.72
N LYS A 221 6.17 0.72 39.91
CA LYS A 221 6.65 2.08 40.16
C LYS A 221 5.55 3.14 40.14
N ILE A 222 4.32 2.73 40.41
CA ILE A 222 3.22 3.67 40.71
C ILE A 222 3.21 3.78 42.24
N PRO A 223 3.78 4.86 42.84
CA PRO A 223 3.54 5.16 44.24
C PRO A 223 2.11 5.65 44.43
#